data_9c2c3e209e54f76811e3f0e83826df20
#
_entry.id   9c2c3e209e54f76811e3f0e83826df20
#
_cell.length_a   1.000
_cell.length_b   1.000
_cell.length_c   1.000
_cell.angle_alpha   90.00
_cell.angle_beta   90.00
_cell.angle_gamma   90.00
#
_symmetry.space_group_name_H-M   'P 1'
#
loop_
_entity.id
_entity.type
_entity.pdbx_description
1 polymer ?
#
loop_
_entity_poly.entity_id
_entity_poly.type
_entity_poly.pdbx_seq_one_letter_code
_entity_poly.pdbx_strand_id
1 'polypeptide(L)'
;AGTSDAIGVYEGQDAIIDFKTAKKIKPRKWIEDYFMQGCAYALAHNEMMGTEISKVVILMVDREGKFAEYTIEGDEFEEYCNKWSDRLADYYAKVS
;
A
#
# COMPACT_ATOMS: atom_id res chain seq x y z
N ALA A 1 -2.14 -10.82 10.61
CA ALA A 1 -0.88 -11.45 10.45
C ALA A 1 -0.82 -12.02 9.05
N GLY A 2 0.30 -12.22 8.52
CA GLY A 2 0.46 -12.80 7.20
C GLY A 2 0.92 -11.84 6.12
N THR A 3 0.99 -10.56 6.43
CA THR A 3 1.59 -9.62 5.51
C THR A 3 2.78 -8.99 6.19
N SER A 4 3.92 -9.07 5.54
CA SER A 4 5.10 -8.38 6.02
C SER A 4 5.34 -7.18 5.12
N ASP A 5 5.01 -6.01 5.65
CA ASP A 5 5.33 -4.77 4.99
C ASP A 5 6.76 -4.40 5.34
N ALA A 6 7.53 -4.05 4.36
CA ALA A 6 8.91 -3.65 4.56
C ALA A 6 9.09 -2.24 4.05
N ILE A 7 9.92 -1.49 4.76
CA ILE A 7 10.34 -0.18 4.32
C ILE A 7 11.71 -0.34 3.70
N GLY A 8 11.86 0.12 2.48
CA GLY A 8 13.13 0.00 1.79
C GLY A 8 13.31 1.13 0.80
N VAL A 9 14.47 1.13 0.16
CA VAL A 9 14.76 2.07 -0.92
C VAL A 9 14.41 1.39 -2.23
N TYR A 10 13.54 2.01 -3.02
CA TYR A 10 13.14 1.52 -4.31
C TYR A 10 13.37 2.63 -5.33
N GLU A 11 14.23 2.36 -6.29
CA GLU A 11 14.63 3.34 -7.31
C GLU A 11 15.10 4.66 -6.70
N GLY A 12 15.85 4.56 -5.59
CA GLY A 12 16.42 5.73 -4.94
C GLY A 12 15.49 6.50 -4.02
N GLN A 13 14.30 5.96 -3.74
CA GLN A 13 13.32 6.58 -2.85
C GLN A 13 12.91 5.61 -1.76
N ASP A 14 12.64 6.14 -0.58
CA ASP A 14 12.04 5.34 0.48
C ASP A 14 10.63 4.95 0.07
N ALA A 15 10.28 3.69 0.25
CA ALA A 15 8.99 3.17 -0.18
C ALA A 15 8.50 2.11 0.80
N ILE A 16 7.18 1.96 0.86
CA ILE A 16 6.57 0.80 1.48
C ILE A 16 6.56 -0.31 0.45
N ILE A 17 7.17 -1.43 0.77
CA ILE A 17 7.21 -2.59 -0.13
C ILE A 17 6.45 -3.72 0.56
N ASP A 18 5.42 -4.22 -0.12
CA ASP A 18 4.58 -5.29 0.40
C ASP A 18 4.65 -6.49 -0.54
N PHE A 19 5.02 -7.64 0.00
CA PHE A 19 5.09 -8.88 -0.76
C PHE A 19 3.81 -9.68 -0.51
N LYS A 20 3.11 -10.02 -1.58
CA LYS A 20 1.90 -10.81 -1.53
C LYS A 20 2.05 -12.09 -2.34
N THR A 21 1.50 -13.18 -1.82
CA THR A 21 1.38 -14.41 -2.60
C THR A 21 -0.10 -14.66 -2.85
N ALA A 22 -0.42 -15.19 -4.02
CA ALA A 22 -1.81 -15.45 -4.41
C ALA A 22 -1.88 -16.68 -5.30
N LYS A 23 -3.07 -17.28 -5.39
CA LYS A 23 -3.30 -18.37 -6.31
C LYS A 23 -3.20 -17.92 -7.75
N LYS A 24 -3.67 -16.71 -8.03
CA LYS A 24 -3.60 -16.03 -9.31
C LYS A 24 -3.32 -14.56 -9.07
N ILE A 25 -2.65 -13.93 -10.02
CA ILE A 25 -2.46 -12.49 -9.98
C ILE A 25 -3.82 -11.83 -10.18
N LYS A 26 -4.17 -10.96 -9.25
CA LYS A 26 -5.48 -10.30 -9.24
C LYS A 26 -5.48 -9.05 -10.10
N PRO A 27 -6.65 -8.66 -10.65
CA PRO A 27 -6.76 -7.37 -11.33
C PRO A 27 -6.42 -6.21 -10.41
N ARG A 28 -5.95 -5.10 -10.97
CA ARG A 28 -5.57 -3.92 -10.19
C ARG A 28 -6.70 -3.43 -9.28
N LYS A 29 -7.94 -3.58 -9.69
CA LYS A 29 -9.11 -3.21 -8.89
C LYS A 29 -9.10 -3.88 -7.51
N TRP A 30 -8.65 -5.13 -7.45
CA TRP A 30 -8.61 -5.90 -6.20
C TRP A 30 -7.40 -5.51 -5.34
N ILE A 31 -6.43 -4.85 -5.95
CA ILE A 31 -5.20 -4.45 -5.29
C ILE A 31 -5.33 -3.08 -4.65
N GLU A 32 -6.40 -2.34 -4.97
CA GLU A 32 -6.63 -1.03 -4.38
C GLU A 32 -6.64 -1.04 -2.86
N ASP A 33 -7.20 -2.08 -2.25
CA ASP A 33 -7.19 -2.21 -0.80
C ASP A 33 -5.77 -2.33 -0.26
N TYR A 34 -4.93 -3.05 -0.98
CA TYR A 34 -3.51 -3.17 -0.61
C TYR A 34 -2.80 -1.83 -0.69
N PHE A 35 -3.11 -1.04 -1.71
CA PHE A 35 -2.56 0.31 -1.82
C PHE A 35 -3.01 1.20 -0.67
N MET A 36 -4.29 1.12 -0.29
CA MET A 36 -4.79 1.90 0.84
C MET A 36 -4.11 1.49 2.16
N GLN A 37 -3.91 0.20 2.36
CA GLN A 37 -3.18 -0.29 3.52
C GLN A 37 -1.74 0.23 3.55
N GLY A 38 -1.09 0.20 2.39
CA GLY A 38 0.27 0.72 2.25
C GLY A 38 0.34 2.21 2.53
N CYS A 39 -0.64 2.97 2.03
CA CYS A 39 -0.71 4.40 2.29
C CYS A 39 -0.90 4.68 3.78
N ALA A 40 -1.78 3.93 4.44
CA ALA A 40 -2.00 4.08 5.88
C ALA A 40 -0.71 3.82 6.66
N TYR A 41 0.00 2.77 6.28
CA TYR A 41 1.27 2.44 6.91
C TYR A 41 2.31 3.54 6.69
N ALA A 42 2.40 4.04 5.45
CA ALA A 42 3.34 5.11 5.11
C ALA A 42 3.06 6.39 5.91
N LEU A 43 1.78 6.78 6.00
CA LEU A 43 1.40 7.96 6.75
C LEU A 43 1.74 7.82 8.23
N ALA A 44 1.45 6.66 8.81
CA ALA A 44 1.78 6.39 10.21
C ALA A 44 3.28 6.45 10.44
N HIS A 45 4.05 5.84 9.56
CA HIS A 45 5.51 5.86 9.66
C HIS A 45 6.06 7.28 9.54
N ASN A 46 5.53 8.04 8.58
CA ASN A 46 5.97 9.43 8.39
C ASN A 46 5.71 10.27 9.64
N GLU A 47 4.56 10.06 10.27
CA GLU A 47 4.22 10.78 11.49
C GLU A 47 5.09 10.38 12.67
N MET A 48 5.31 9.09 12.84
CA MET A 48 6.07 8.57 14.00
C MET A 48 7.57 8.78 13.87
N MET A 49 8.10 8.62 12.67
CA MET A 49 9.55 8.59 12.44
C MET A 49 10.07 9.82 11.70
N GLY A 50 9.18 10.73 11.29
CA GLY A 50 9.61 11.93 10.59
C GLY A 50 10.09 11.69 9.16
N THR A 51 9.66 10.59 8.53
CA THR A 51 10.03 10.26 7.16
C THR A 51 9.07 10.91 6.17
N GLU A 52 9.39 10.82 4.88
CA GLU A 52 8.57 11.38 3.81
C GLU A 52 8.26 10.32 2.76
N ILE A 53 7.80 9.17 3.19
CA ILE A 53 7.45 8.08 2.28
C ILE A 53 6.22 8.47 1.48
N SER A 54 6.33 8.41 0.15
CA SER A 54 5.24 8.77 -0.77
C SER A 54 5.10 7.75 -1.90
N LYS A 55 5.56 6.53 -1.68
CA LYS A 55 5.54 5.48 -2.69
C LYS A 55 5.19 4.15 -2.03
N VAL A 56 4.31 3.39 -2.68
CA VAL A 56 3.94 2.06 -2.24
C VAL A 56 4.14 1.10 -3.41
N VAL A 57 4.82 0.00 -3.16
CA VAL A 57 5.07 -1.04 -4.15
C VAL A 57 4.47 -2.34 -3.64
N ILE A 58 3.61 -2.94 -4.43
CA ILE A 58 3.04 -4.26 -4.15
C ILE A 58 3.68 -5.26 -5.10
N LEU A 59 4.39 -6.23 -4.56
CA LEU A 59 5.02 -7.29 -5.33
C LEU A 59 4.23 -8.56 -5.11
N MET A 60 3.62 -9.06 -6.17
CA MET A 60 2.74 -10.22 -6.09
C MET A 60 3.31 -11.37 -6.91
N VAL A 61 3.30 -12.57 -6.33
CA VAL A 61 3.75 -13.79 -6.98
C VAL A 61 2.62 -14.81 -6.88
N ASP A 62 2.29 -15.48 -8.00
CA ASP A 62 1.28 -16.52 -7.98
C ASP A 62 1.94 -17.91 -7.84
N ARG A 63 1.10 -18.96 -7.78
CA ARG A 63 1.59 -20.32 -7.60
C ARG A 63 2.41 -20.84 -8.77
N GLU A 64 2.22 -20.26 -9.95
CA GLU A 64 2.94 -20.66 -11.15
C GLU A 64 4.28 -19.95 -11.31
N GLY A 65 4.61 -19.09 -10.35
CA GLY A 65 5.83 -18.31 -10.40
C GLY A 65 5.70 -17.04 -11.22
N LYS A 66 4.49 -16.65 -11.61
CA LYS A 66 4.27 -15.39 -12.30
C LYS A 66 4.41 -14.25 -11.30
N PHE A 67 5.04 -13.18 -11.75
CA PHE A 67 5.36 -12.03 -10.92
C PHE A 67 4.68 -10.79 -11.48
N ALA A 68 4.11 -10.00 -10.59
CA ALA A 68 3.51 -8.72 -10.97
C ALA A 68 3.94 -7.65 -9.97
N GLU A 69 4.22 -6.47 -10.48
CA GLU A 69 4.58 -5.32 -9.67
C GLU A 69 3.54 -4.23 -9.86
N TYR A 70 3.04 -3.69 -8.77
CA TYR A 70 2.10 -2.59 -8.77
C TYR A 70 2.68 -1.47 -7.92
N THR A 71 2.79 -0.29 -8.51
CA THR A 71 3.42 0.85 -7.85
C THR A 71 2.49 2.06 -7.92
N ILE A 72 2.37 2.76 -6.80
CA ILE A 72 1.73 4.08 -6.76
C ILE A 72 2.71 5.07 -6.16
N GLU A 73 2.72 6.29 -6.69
CA GLU A 73 3.55 7.38 -6.20
C GLU A 73 2.97 8.72 -6.62
N GLY A 74 3.43 9.80 -6.02
CA GLY A 74 3.01 11.15 -6.37
C GLY A 74 1.51 11.36 -6.18
N ASP A 75 0.86 11.84 -7.23
CA ASP A 75 -0.57 12.14 -7.19
C ASP A 75 -1.42 10.91 -6.90
N GLU A 76 -1.02 9.78 -7.44
CA GLU A 76 -1.72 8.52 -7.24
C GLU A 76 -1.63 8.09 -5.77
N PHE A 77 -0.47 8.24 -5.17
CA PHE A 77 -0.29 7.99 -3.74
C PHE A 77 -1.22 8.87 -2.91
N GLU A 78 -1.27 10.16 -3.22
CA GLU A 78 -2.14 11.10 -2.50
C GLU A 78 -3.62 10.73 -2.68
N GLU A 79 -4.00 10.29 -3.86
CA GLU A 79 -5.37 9.86 -4.13
C GLU A 79 -5.77 8.69 -3.24
N TYR A 80 -4.90 7.69 -3.10
CA TYR A 80 -5.19 6.55 -2.22
C TYR A 80 -5.17 6.93 -0.74
N CYS A 81 -4.32 7.87 -0.36
CA CYS A 81 -4.34 8.40 1.01
C CYS A 81 -5.68 9.09 1.31
N ASN A 82 -6.21 9.84 0.36
CA ASN A 82 -7.50 10.48 0.50
C ASN A 82 -8.62 9.44 0.60
N LYS A 83 -8.57 8.41 -0.21
CA LYS A 83 -9.53 7.29 -0.14
C LYS A 83 -9.49 6.61 1.22
N TRP A 84 -8.30 6.40 1.76
CA TRP A 84 -8.14 5.82 3.08
C TRP A 84 -8.76 6.72 4.15
N SER A 85 -8.50 8.03 4.09
CA SER A 85 -9.05 9.00 5.04
C SER A 85 -10.58 9.02 4.99
N ASP A 86 -11.15 8.98 3.79
CA ASP A 86 -12.59 8.95 3.61
C ASP A 86 -13.20 7.68 4.21
N ARG A 87 -12.56 6.54 3.98
CA ARG A 87 -13.01 5.27 4.54
C ARG A 87 -12.96 5.29 6.06
N LEU A 88 -11.91 5.86 6.62
CA LEU A 88 -11.74 5.97 8.06
C LEU A 88 -12.81 6.89 8.67
N ALA A 89 -13.09 8.01 8.02
CA ALA A 89 -14.15 8.94 8.46
C ALA A 89 -15.51 8.25 8.45
N ASP A 90 -15.82 7.49 7.39
CA ASP A 90 -17.07 6.73 7.32
C ASP A 90 -17.16 5.72 8.45
N TYR A 91 -16.07 5.05 8.77
CA TYR A 91 -16.05 4.07 9.85
C TYR A 91 -16.36 4.76 11.19
N TYR A 92 -15.71 5.87 11.48
CA TYR A 92 -15.96 6.58 12.72
C TYR A 92 -17.39 7.12 12.80
N ALA A 93 -17.94 7.55 11.68
CA ALA A 93 -19.32 8.04 11.64
C ALA A 93 -20.31 6.92 11.97
N LYS A 94 -20.01 5.69 11.57
CA LYS A 94 -20.88 4.54 11.83
C LYS A 94 -20.84 4.03 13.26
N VAL A 95 -19.71 4.23 13.95
CA VAL A 95 -19.51 3.68 15.29
C VAL A 95 -19.67 4.70 16.41
N SER A 96 -19.83 5.97 16.05
CA SER A 96 -19.95 7.04 17.05
C SER A 96 -21.40 7.34 17.44
#